data_14a2846e738026cf39d23b77ced923df
#
_entry.id   14a2846e738026cf39d23b77ced923df
#
_cell.length_a   1.000
_cell.length_b   1.000
_cell.length_c   1.000
_cell.angle_alpha   90.00
_cell.angle_beta   90.00
_cell.angle_gamma   90.00
#
_symmetry.space_group_name_H-M   'P 1'
#
loop_
_entity.id
_entity.type
_entity.pdbx_description
1 polymer ?
#
loop_
_entity_poly.entity_id
_entity_poly.type
_entity_poly.pdbx_seq_one_letter_code
_entity_poly.pdbx_strand_id
1 'polypeptide(L)'
;MSVQMQRRYPYQPHLIVFPKPPFSAAFSVFGAEFPSMHILIKGAVLMEILQKVVRGMSLIVQKYGGSSVKDSQRLYHVARRIAEQFRLGNQMVVVLSAQGKTTDSLIEKAQEITDKASGREMDVLLSTGEQLSVSLMAMALGQLGCKAVSLCGWQVGIHTNGTHQNARILQVDTERIRKHLEQGMIVLVAGFQGISEEGDITTLGRGGSDTTAVALAAALKADRCQIFTDVEGVYTADPRLVPEAVKWQEISYNDMLVMASMGAKVLHDRSVELAKDRQVCLEVLSSLSNAPGTLVRYQRETQPMLRGITADNSTLCYRLENITLEDAGRLMMTLYRRDVRPDLTEQPAPLQLFFTVPEHDRQTVNETLSELSLSAEVDESRSKVTLIGSGLHSIPNLKQELNTALQNENIPLGSAWLGERRYSVLVPREQSTKAIEALHRVLLRHQS
;
A
#
# COMPACT_ATOMS: atom_id res chain seq x y z
N MET A 1 8.54 56.21 -16.08
CA MET A 1 7.50 56.72 -15.16
C MET A 1 6.95 55.52 -14.39
N SER A 2 7.29 55.52 -13.15
CA SER A 2 6.93 54.52 -12.11
C SER A 2 5.47 54.66 -11.69
N VAL A 3 4.77 53.56 -11.44
CA VAL A 3 3.83 53.51 -10.28
C VAL A 3 3.82 52.10 -9.71
N GLN A 4 4.38 51.97 -8.51
CA GLN A 4 4.19 50.92 -7.57
C GLN A 4 2.74 50.94 -7.04
N MET A 5 2.11 49.77 -6.88
CA MET A 5 1.05 49.60 -5.87
C MET A 5 1.26 48.29 -5.11
N GLN A 6 1.94 48.47 -3.97
CA GLN A 6 1.86 47.51 -2.85
C GLN A 6 0.46 47.59 -2.24
N ARG A 7 -0.24 46.48 -2.13
CA ARG A 7 -1.32 46.34 -1.17
C ARG A 7 -0.92 45.28 -0.12
N ARG A 8 -0.54 45.75 1.06
CA ARG A 8 -0.44 45.00 2.29
C ARG A 8 -1.86 44.76 2.80
N TYR A 9 -2.18 43.49 3.12
CA TYR A 9 -3.29 43.17 4.00
C TYR A 9 -2.73 42.80 5.38
N PRO A 10 -3.21 43.42 6.46
CA PRO A 10 -2.83 43.04 7.83
C PRO A 10 -3.63 41.81 8.25
N TYR A 11 -2.92 40.77 8.67
CA TYR A 11 -3.44 39.59 9.32
C TYR A 11 -3.86 39.96 10.76
N GLN A 12 -5.15 39.93 11.06
CA GLN A 12 -5.66 39.97 12.43
C GLN A 12 -6.11 38.56 12.83
N PRO A 13 -5.59 37.96 13.93
CA PRO A 13 -6.11 36.69 14.43
C PRO A 13 -7.42 36.94 15.18
N HIS A 14 -8.52 36.54 14.57
CA HIS A 14 -9.79 36.48 15.31
C HIS A 14 -9.75 35.29 16.27
N LEU A 15 -9.73 35.61 17.57
CA LEU A 15 -10.04 34.67 18.65
C LEU A 15 -11.47 34.16 18.43
N ILE A 16 -11.62 32.92 17.99
CA ILE A 16 -12.93 32.26 17.96
C ILE A 16 -13.21 31.76 19.39
N VAL A 17 -14.06 32.50 20.09
CA VAL A 17 -14.64 32.07 21.36
C VAL A 17 -15.71 31.04 21.05
N PHE A 18 -15.49 29.78 21.41
CA PHE A 18 -16.51 28.75 21.33
C PHE A 18 -17.62 29.02 22.38
N PRO A 19 -18.90 29.02 22.01
CA PRO A 19 -19.96 29.07 23.00
C PRO A 19 -19.96 27.76 23.79
N LYS A 20 -19.96 27.85 25.12
CA LYS A 20 -20.17 26.72 26.03
C LYS A 20 -21.51 26.07 25.70
N PRO A 21 -21.61 24.74 25.59
CA PRO A 21 -22.89 24.07 25.45
C PRO A 21 -23.75 24.29 26.75
N PRO A 22 -25.05 24.41 26.62
CA PRO A 22 -25.91 24.59 27.78
C PRO A 22 -26.02 23.27 28.56
N PHE A 23 -25.37 23.22 29.71
CA PHE A 23 -25.31 22.07 30.63
C PHE A 23 -26.61 21.90 31.44
N SER A 24 -27.70 22.59 31.12
CA SER A 24 -28.91 22.63 31.98
C SER A 24 -30.07 21.73 31.55
N ALA A 25 -29.98 21.00 30.41
CA ALA A 25 -31.13 20.23 29.90
C ALA A 25 -31.08 18.71 30.21
N ALA A 26 -29.98 18.19 30.78
CA ALA A 26 -29.83 16.74 31.01
C ALA A 26 -30.13 16.27 32.45
N PHE A 27 -30.49 17.16 33.37
CA PHE A 27 -30.64 16.82 34.79
C PHE A 27 -32.07 16.70 35.30
N SER A 28 -33.11 16.80 34.48
CA SER A 28 -34.49 16.80 34.94
C SER A 28 -35.23 15.45 34.85
N VAL A 29 -34.57 14.33 34.55
CA VAL A 29 -35.29 13.04 34.32
C VAL A 29 -35.05 11.98 35.41
N PHE A 30 -34.20 12.18 36.39
CA PHE A 30 -33.99 11.18 37.45
C PHE A 30 -34.10 11.78 38.86
N GLY A 31 -35.34 11.90 39.37
CA GLY A 31 -35.63 12.00 40.79
C GLY A 31 -35.74 10.61 41.40
N ALA A 32 -34.71 10.11 42.07
CA ALA A 32 -34.79 9.01 43.04
C ALA A 32 -33.53 8.99 43.91
N GLU A 33 -33.72 8.94 45.24
CA GLU A 33 -32.70 8.83 46.29
C GLU A 33 -31.94 7.49 46.18
N PHE A 34 -30.59 7.54 46.20
CA PHE A 34 -29.75 6.34 46.17
C PHE A 34 -28.61 6.40 47.23
N PRO A 35 -28.35 5.28 47.96
CA PRO A 35 -27.28 5.23 48.96
C PRO A 35 -25.87 5.23 48.34
N SER A 36 -24.92 5.80 49.05
CA SER A 36 -23.60 6.25 48.64
C SER A 36 -22.66 5.25 47.94
N MET A 37 -22.84 3.95 48.12
CA MET A 37 -21.99 2.91 47.50
C MET A 37 -22.40 2.57 46.05
N HIS A 38 -23.67 2.82 45.68
CA HIS A 38 -24.15 2.66 44.30
C HIS A 38 -23.73 3.81 43.37
N ILE A 39 -23.43 4.98 43.94
CA ILE A 39 -23.05 6.18 43.19
C ILE A 39 -21.62 6.05 42.61
N LEU A 40 -20.68 5.41 43.33
CA LEU A 40 -19.30 5.21 42.88
C LEU A 40 -19.21 4.21 41.72
N ILE A 41 -19.98 3.12 41.77
CA ILE A 41 -20.00 2.11 40.68
C ILE A 41 -20.71 2.68 39.44
N LYS A 42 -21.79 3.43 39.61
CA LYS A 42 -22.47 4.10 38.49
C LYS A 42 -21.64 5.26 37.92
N GLY A 43 -20.87 5.96 38.75
CA GLY A 43 -19.93 6.98 38.29
C GLY A 43 -18.78 6.41 37.47
N ALA A 44 -18.23 5.26 37.86
CA ALA A 44 -17.18 4.59 37.07
C ALA A 44 -17.70 4.06 35.73
N VAL A 45 -18.90 3.44 35.73
CA VAL A 45 -19.56 2.98 34.50
C VAL A 45 -20.00 4.16 33.62
N LEU A 46 -20.50 5.24 34.20
CA LEU A 46 -20.84 6.45 33.46
C LEU A 46 -19.61 7.16 32.91
N MET A 47 -18.50 7.19 33.67
CA MET A 47 -17.20 7.70 33.18
C MET A 47 -16.60 6.81 32.12
N GLU A 48 -16.78 5.48 32.21
CA GLU A 48 -16.38 4.55 31.16
C GLU A 48 -17.26 4.69 29.91
N ILE A 49 -18.56 4.89 30.07
CA ILE A 49 -19.49 5.21 28.97
C ILE A 49 -19.20 6.62 28.41
N LEU A 50 -18.96 7.62 29.24
CA LEU A 50 -18.55 8.95 28.81
C LEU A 50 -17.14 8.95 28.19
N GLN A 51 -16.19 8.15 28.68
CA GLN A 51 -14.91 7.93 28.02
C GLN A 51 -15.05 7.15 26.72
N LYS A 52 -16.01 6.22 26.60
CA LYS A 52 -16.37 5.57 25.34
C LYS A 52 -17.09 6.53 24.38
N VAL A 53 -17.93 7.44 24.89
CA VAL A 53 -18.61 8.49 24.11
C VAL A 53 -17.66 9.65 23.78
N VAL A 54 -16.70 9.97 24.64
CA VAL A 54 -15.65 10.98 24.42
C VAL A 54 -14.44 10.42 23.66
N ARG A 55 -14.16 9.12 23.71
CA ARG A 55 -13.38 8.38 22.69
C ARG A 55 -14.15 8.18 21.39
N GLY A 56 -15.31 8.79 21.30
CA GLY A 56 -16.27 8.83 20.26
C GLY A 56 -15.77 8.94 18.85
N MET A 57 -16.41 8.67 17.91
CA MET A 57 -16.34 8.81 16.45
C MET A 57 -14.92 8.83 15.90
N SER A 58 -14.28 7.64 15.81
CA SER A 58 -13.02 7.52 15.09
C SER A 58 -13.24 7.73 13.60
N LEU A 59 -12.37 8.49 12.96
CA LEU A 59 -12.31 8.58 11.51
C LEU A 59 -11.47 7.40 10.98
N ILE A 60 -12.13 6.51 10.23
CA ILE A 60 -11.52 5.31 9.70
C ILE A 60 -11.46 5.42 8.17
N VAL A 61 -10.26 5.28 7.62
CA VAL A 61 -10.06 5.08 6.18
C VAL A 61 -9.90 3.58 5.94
N GLN A 62 -10.75 3.00 5.09
CA GLN A 62 -10.68 1.60 4.69
C GLN A 62 -10.41 1.49 3.20
N LYS A 63 -9.54 0.56 2.78
CA LYS A 63 -9.36 0.24 1.36
C LYS A 63 -9.70 -1.21 1.10
N TYR A 64 -10.47 -1.47 0.06
CA TYR A 64 -10.77 -2.82 -0.41
C TYR A 64 -10.24 -3.04 -1.83
N GLY A 65 -9.45 -4.11 -2.01
CA GLY A 65 -8.92 -4.52 -3.31
C GLY A 65 -9.99 -5.12 -4.24
N GLY A 66 -9.67 -5.24 -5.52
CA GLY A 66 -10.59 -5.74 -6.55
C GLY A 66 -11.14 -7.15 -6.25
N SER A 67 -10.33 -8.04 -5.68
CA SER A 67 -10.76 -9.38 -5.25
C SER A 67 -11.82 -9.35 -4.15
N SER A 68 -11.80 -8.32 -3.29
CA SER A 68 -12.75 -8.14 -2.20
C SER A 68 -14.15 -7.70 -2.66
N VAL A 69 -14.25 -7.11 -3.85
CA VAL A 69 -15.50 -6.57 -4.42
C VAL A 69 -15.83 -7.15 -5.80
N LYS A 70 -15.21 -8.27 -6.17
CA LYS A 70 -15.23 -8.84 -7.52
C LYS A 70 -16.61 -9.22 -8.06
N ASP A 71 -17.57 -9.50 -7.20
CA ASP A 71 -18.93 -9.91 -7.50
C ASP A 71 -19.92 -9.34 -6.47
N SER A 72 -21.21 -9.46 -6.74
CA SER A 72 -22.27 -8.93 -5.87
C SER A 72 -22.23 -9.51 -4.46
N GLN A 73 -21.92 -10.81 -4.30
CA GLN A 73 -21.85 -11.45 -2.99
C GLN A 73 -20.73 -10.86 -2.14
N ARG A 74 -19.53 -10.69 -2.72
CA ARG A 74 -18.39 -10.06 -2.09
C ARG A 74 -18.64 -8.59 -1.78
N LEU A 75 -19.25 -7.86 -2.73
CA LEU A 75 -19.61 -6.47 -2.55
C LEU A 75 -20.55 -6.28 -1.35
N TYR A 76 -21.61 -7.11 -1.23
CA TYR A 76 -22.52 -7.07 -0.07
C TYR A 76 -21.85 -7.49 1.24
N HIS A 77 -20.90 -8.43 1.20
CA HIS A 77 -20.11 -8.77 2.39
C HIS A 77 -19.32 -7.57 2.89
N VAL A 78 -18.62 -6.87 2.01
CA VAL A 78 -17.89 -5.63 2.33
C VAL A 78 -18.84 -4.52 2.79
N ALA A 79 -19.98 -4.33 2.10
CA ALA A 79 -20.97 -3.33 2.49
C ALA A 79 -21.50 -3.53 3.91
N ARG A 80 -21.75 -4.77 4.34
CA ARG A 80 -22.16 -5.09 5.73
C ARG A 80 -21.08 -4.71 6.73
N ARG A 81 -19.80 -5.04 6.45
CA ARG A 81 -18.68 -4.69 7.32
C ARG A 81 -18.52 -3.17 7.48
N ILE A 82 -18.64 -2.42 6.39
CA ILE A 82 -18.63 -0.95 6.41
C ILE A 82 -19.80 -0.41 7.24
N ALA A 83 -21.02 -0.94 7.01
CA ALA A 83 -22.23 -0.54 7.72
C ALA A 83 -22.14 -0.83 9.22
N GLU A 84 -21.54 -1.95 9.63
CA GLU A 84 -21.27 -2.29 11.03
C GLU A 84 -20.39 -1.23 11.70
N GLN A 85 -19.24 -0.89 11.09
CA GLN A 85 -18.35 0.15 11.61
C GLN A 85 -19.03 1.52 11.68
N PHE A 86 -19.80 1.87 10.66
CA PHE A 86 -20.57 3.12 10.66
C PHE A 86 -21.62 3.17 11.77
N ARG A 87 -22.36 2.07 12.01
CA ARG A 87 -23.37 1.98 13.09
C ARG A 87 -22.75 2.03 14.50
N LEU A 88 -21.47 1.70 14.64
CA LEU A 88 -20.71 1.92 15.88
C LEU A 88 -20.37 3.40 16.14
N GLY A 89 -20.78 4.31 15.25
CA GLY A 89 -20.56 5.75 15.36
C GLY A 89 -19.30 6.25 14.69
N ASN A 90 -18.55 5.40 13.96
CA ASN A 90 -17.34 5.83 13.26
C ASN A 90 -17.67 6.64 12.01
N GLN A 91 -16.85 7.64 11.71
CA GLN A 91 -16.84 8.29 10.41
C GLN A 91 -16.05 7.41 9.42
N MET A 92 -16.62 7.18 8.24
CA MET A 92 -16.08 6.20 7.29
C MET A 92 -15.72 6.85 5.97
N VAL A 93 -14.45 6.69 5.57
CA VAL A 93 -13.98 6.94 4.20
C VAL A 93 -13.50 5.61 3.63
N VAL A 94 -14.06 5.21 2.49
CA VAL A 94 -13.79 3.88 1.93
C VAL A 94 -13.27 4.01 0.50
N VAL A 95 -12.06 3.54 0.28
CA VAL A 95 -11.40 3.51 -1.04
C VAL A 95 -11.62 2.14 -1.68
N LEU A 96 -12.11 2.13 -2.91
CA LEU A 96 -12.36 0.91 -3.66
C LEU A 96 -11.47 0.84 -4.90
N SER A 97 -10.96 -0.36 -5.19
CA SER A 97 -10.35 -0.70 -6.47
C SER A 97 -11.42 -1.15 -7.47
N ALA A 98 -11.08 -1.21 -8.74
CA ALA A 98 -11.90 -1.83 -9.77
C ALA A 98 -12.23 -3.30 -9.42
N GLN A 99 -13.41 -3.79 -9.81
CA GLN A 99 -13.87 -5.14 -9.48
C GLN A 99 -13.07 -6.22 -10.23
N GLY A 100 -12.53 -7.18 -9.49
CA GLY A 100 -11.91 -8.38 -10.07
C GLY A 100 -10.84 -8.06 -11.13
N LYS A 101 -11.12 -8.42 -12.38
CA LYS A 101 -10.25 -8.23 -13.56
C LYS A 101 -10.70 -7.07 -14.46
N THR A 102 -11.53 -6.16 -13.98
CA THR A 102 -12.05 -5.05 -14.81
C THR A 102 -10.93 -4.23 -15.44
N THR A 103 -9.88 -3.90 -14.70
CA THR A 103 -8.73 -3.15 -15.22
C THR A 103 -8.05 -3.90 -16.36
N ASP A 104 -7.81 -5.21 -16.22
CA ASP A 104 -7.22 -6.04 -17.27
C ASP A 104 -8.10 -6.06 -18.52
N SER A 105 -9.43 -6.23 -18.34
CA SER A 105 -10.39 -6.21 -19.46
C SER A 105 -10.47 -4.86 -20.17
N LEU A 106 -10.25 -3.74 -19.46
CA LEU A 106 -10.19 -2.42 -20.08
C LEU A 106 -8.90 -2.24 -20.89
N ILE A 107 -7.78 -2.78 -20.41
CA ILE A 107 -6.51 -2.79 -21.15
C ILE A 107 -6.64 -3.63 -22.42
N GLU A 108 -7.20 -4.84 -22.32
CA GLU A 108 -7.47 -5.71 -23.47
C GLU A 108 -8.32 -4.99 -24.54
N LYS A 109 -9.41 -4.33 -24.14
CA LYS A 109 -10.26 -3.54 -25.05
C LYS A 109 -9.52 -2.38 -25.71
N ALA A 110 -8.61 -1.71 -25.01
CA ALA A 110 -7.80 -0.67 -25.63
C ALA A 110 -6.86 -1.27 -26.69
N GLN A 111 -6.24 -2.41 -26.39
CA GLN A 111 -5.34 -3.12 -27.31
C GLN A 111 -6.06 -3.65 -28.57
N GLU A 112 -7.35 -4.02 -28.47
CA GLU A 112 -8.17 -4.36 -29.65
C GLU A 112 -8.32 -3.18 -30.63
N ILE A 113 -8.20 -1.93 -30.14
CA ILE A 113 -8.32 -0.73 -30.96
C ILE A 113 -6.95 -0.25 -31.46
N THR A 114 -5.94 -0.24 -30.56
CA THR A 114 -4.60 0.26 -30.89
C THR A 114 -3.55 -0.21 -29.88
N ASP A 115 -2.38 -0.58 -30.39
CA ASP A 115 -1.21 -0.89 -29.57
C ASP A 115 -0.48 0.38 -29.05
N LYS A 116 -0.91 1.56 -29.52
CA LYS A 116 -0.27 2.86 -29.23
C LYS A 116 -1.24 3.85 -28.60
N ALA A 117 -2.08 3.40 -27.67
CA ALA A 117 -2.94 4.30 -26.91
C ALA A 117 -2.10 5.33 -26.14
N SER A 118 -2.50 6.61 -26.18
CA SER A 118 -1.83 7.62 -25.36
C SER A 118 -2.07 7.35 -23.87
N GLY A 119 -1.09 7.67 -23.03
CA GLY A 119 -1.23 7.51 -21.59
C GLY A 119 -2.43 8.26 -21.02
N ARG A 120 -2.75 9.44 -21.57
CA ARG A 120 -3.92 10.24 -21.19
C ARG A 120 -5.24 9.49 -21.41
N GLU A 121 -5.44 8.92 -22.59
CA GLU A 121 -6.69 8.18 -22.91
C GLU A 121 -6.78 6.85 -22.14
N MET A 122 -5.62 6.22 -21.87
CA MET A 122 -5.59 5.05 -21.00
C MET A 122 -6.01 5.41 -19.58
N ASP A 123 -5.57 6.54 -19.03
CA ASP A 123 -5.98 6.98 -17.68
C ASP A 123 -7.48 7.24 -17.60
N VAL A 124 -8.06 7.90 -18.61
CA VAL A 124 -9.51 8.11 -18.71
C VAL A 124 -10.24 6.76 -18.72
N LEU A 125 -9.82 5.85 -19.58
CA LEU A 125 -10.44 4.52 -19.71
C LEU A 125 -10.34 3.73 -18.39
N LEU A 126 -9.14 3.59 -17.84
CA LEU A 126 -8.90 2.77 -16.65
C LEU A 126 -9.64 3.32 -15.43
N SER A 127 -9.76 4.65 -15.29
CA SER A 127 -10.45 5.28 -14.17
C SER A 127 -11.93 4.88 -14.04
N THR A 128 -12.56 4.38 -15.11
CA THR A 128 -13.96 3.94 -15.10
C THR A 128 -14.20 2.70 -14.24
N GLY A 129 -13.18 1.86 -14.04
CA GLY A 129 -13.28 0.64 -13.24
C GLY A 129 -13.61 0.90 -11.78
N GLU A 130 -12.95 1.86 -11.17
CA GLU A 130 -13.20 2.25 -9.77
C GLU A 130 -14.50 3.03 -9.63
N GLN A 131 -14.91 3.79 -10.64
CA GLN A 131 -16.21 4.50 -10.66
C GLN A 131 -17.37 3.50 -10.58
N LEU A 132 -17.28 2.39 -11.30
CA LEU A 132 -18.25 1.29 -11.22
C LEU A 132 -18.32 0.74 -9.79
N SER A 133 -17.17 0.46 -9.19
CA SER A 133 -17.08 -0.13 -7.84
C SER A 133 -17.72 0.76 -6.78
N VAL A 134 -17.39 2.06 -6.74
CA VAL A 134 -17.94 2.98 -5.73
C VAL A 134 -19.42 3.22 -5.91
N SER A 135 -19.91 3.25 -7.16
CA SER A 135 -21.32 3.44 -7.44
C SER A 135 -22.17 2.24 -6.96
N LEU A 136 -21.73 1.02 -7.28
CA LEU A 136 -22.38 -0.21 -6.81
C LEU A 136 -22.33 -0.34 -5.29
N MET A 137 -21.21 0.03 -4.66
CA MET A 137 -21.09 0.02 -3.20
C MET A 137 -22.05 1.04 -2.53
N ALA A 138 -22.21 2.23 -3.11
CA ALA A 138 -23.16 3.22 -2.60
C ALA A 138 -24.59 2.69 -2.63
N MET A 139 -24.97 2.01 -3.73
CA MET A 139 -26.28 1.37 -3.85
C MET A 139 -26.48 0.26 -2.81
N ALA A 140 -25.44 -0.59 -2.60
CA ALA A 140 -25.49 -1.67 -1.61
C ALA A 140 -25.62 -1.14 -0.17
N LEU A 141 -24.90 -0.07 0.18
CA LEU A 141 -25.02 0.61 1.48
C LEU A 141 -26.40 1.26 1.67
N GLY A 142 -26.96 1.83 0.60
CA GLY A 142 -28.33 2.36 0.60
C GLY A 142 -29.38 1.28 0.94
N GLN A 143 -29.24 0.08 0.39
CA GLN A 143 -30.09 -1.07 0.74
C GLN A 143 -29.94 -1.52 2.21
N LEU A 144 -28.79 -1.25 2.82
CA LEU A 144 -28.53 -1.50 4.24
C LEU A 144 -28.97 -0.34 5.15
N GLY A 145 -29.63 0.69 4.60
CA GLY A 145 -30.12 1.86 5.32
C GLY A 145 -29.00 2.86 5.71
N CYS A 146 -27.82 2.78 5.09
CA CYS A 146 -26.70 3.70 5.34
C CYS A 146 -26.66 4.77 4.23
N LYS A 147 -26.60 6.04 4.64
CA LYS A 147 -26.35 7.13 3.67
C LYS A 147 -24.90 7.08 3.20
N ALA A 148 -24.70 6.99 1.90
CA ALA A 148 -23.37 6.96 1.30
C ALA A 148 -23.31 7.87 0.07
N VAL A 149 -22.12 8.39 -0.23
CA VAL A 149 -21.82 9.16 -1.43
C VAL A 149 -20.60 8.57 -2.12
N SER A 150 -20.69 8.34 -3.43
CA SER A 150 -19.57 7.91 -4.27
C SER A 150 -18.91 9.13 -4.92
N LEU A 151 -17.58 9.21 -4.83
CA LEU A 151 -16.77 10.30 -5.38
C LEU A 151 -15.59 9.73 -6.15
N CYS A 152 -15.28 10.34 -7.28
CA CYS A 152 -14.06 10.07 -8.04
C CYS A 152 -12.85 10.79 -7.42
N GLY A 153 -11.63 10.39 -7.77
CA GLY A 153 -10.39 10.98 -7.26
C GLY A 153 -10.33 12.49 -7.48
N TRP A 154 -10.72 12.96 -8.67
CA TRP A 154 -10.77 14.40 -8.98
C TRP A 154 -11.86 15.14 -8.20
N GLN A 155 -12.96 14.48 -7.84
CA GLN A 155 -14.04 15.10 -7.06
C GLN A 155 -13.67 15.32 -5.60
N VAL A 156 -12.72 14.55 -5.09
CA VAL A 156 -12.18 14.71 -3.73
C VAL A 156 -10.86 15.47 -3.72
N GLY A 157 -10.46 16.06 -4.87
CA GLY A 157 -9.28 16.90 -4.96
C GLY A 157 -7.96 16.17 -4.75
N ILE A 158 -7.81 14.97 -5.33
CA ILE A 158 -6.50 14.28 -5.38
C ILE A 158 -5.72 14.86 -6.54
N HIS A 159 -4.87 15.87 -6.25
CA HIS A 159 -4.03 16.53 -7.24
C HIS A 159 -2.74 15.75 -7.47
N THR A 160 -2.36 15.58 -8.73
CA THR A 160 -1.22 14.79 -9.15
C THR A 160 -0.32 15.57 -10.10
N ASN A 161 0.89 15.08 -10.30
CA ASN A 161 1.70 15.49 -11.44
C ASN A 161 1.09 14.95 -12.75
N GLY A 162 1.44 15.54 -13.88
CA GLY A 162 0.93 15.19 -15.21
C GLY A 162 1.53 13.90 -15.81
N THR A 163 2.16 13.03 -15.01
CA THR A 163 2.73 11.78 -15.50
C THR A 163 1.63 10.72 -15.60
N HIS A 164 1.08 10.53 -16.80
CA HIS A 164 0.06 9.53 -17.04
C HIS A 164 0.52 8.11 -16.71
N GLN A 165 -0.42 7.24 -16.28
CA GLN A 165 -0.26 5.84 -15.90
C GLN A 165 0.64 5.59 -14.66
N ASN A 166 1.36 6.61 -14.20
CA ASN A 166 2.30 6.52 -13.08
C ASN A 166 2.38 7.83 -12.28
N ALA A 167 1.24 8.50 -12.12
CA ALA A 167 1.16 9.80 -11.46
C ALA A 167 1.52 9.71 -9.97
N ARG A 168 2.03 10.82 -9.43
CA ARG A 168 2.32 10.98 -8.01
C ARG A 168 1.36 11.99 -7.40
N ILE A 169 0.81 11.67 -6.23
CA ILE A 169 -0.07 12.59 -5.49
C ILE A 169 0.79 13.72 -4.92
N LEU A 170 0.44 14.95 -5.28
CA LEU A 170 1.09 16.17 -4.81
C LEU A 170 0.33 16.75 -3.60
N GLN A 171 -1.00 16.77 -3.68
CA GLN A 171 -1.88 17.34 -2.67
C GLN A 171 -3.22 16.62 -2.64
N VAL A 172 -3.88 16.65 -1.49
CA VAL A 172 -5.25 16.16 -1.32
C VAL A 172 -6.07 17.27 -0.66
N ASP A 173 -7.17 17.67 -1.31
CA ASP A 173 -8.16 18.54 -0.71
C ASP A 173 -9.17 17.70 0.08
N THR A 174 -9.41 18.06 1.34
CA THR A 174 -10.30 17.29 2.22
C THR A 174 -11.65 17.94 2.46
N GLU A 175 -11.90 19.13 1.96
CA GLU A 175 -13.10 19.91 2.27
C GLU A 175 -14.38 19.18 1.90
N ARG A 176 -14.46 18.66 0.69
CA ARG A 176 -15.63 17.93 0.20
C ARG A 176 -15.90 16.65 0.99
N ILE A 177 -14.85 15.91 1.35
CA ILE A 177 -14.96 14.70 2.17
C ILE A 177 -15.51 15.07 3.55
N ARG A 178 -14.92 16.07 4.23
CA ARG A 178 -15.35 16.51 5.56
C ARG A 178 -16.81 16.95 5.59
N LYS A 179 -17.24 17.72 4.58
CA LYS A 179 -18.63 18.15 4.43
C LYS A 179 -19.61 16.98 4.40
N HIS A 180 -19.31 15.90 3.68
CA HIS A 180 -20.16 14.70 3.65
C HIS A 180 -20.10 13.91 4.96
N LEU A 181 -18.93 13.79 5.58
CA LEU A 181 -18.80 13.16 6.91
C LEU A 181 -19.59 13.88 7.98
N GLU A 182 -19.59 15.22 7.98
CA GLU A 182 -20.40 16.07 8.90
C GLU A 182 -21.91 15.89 8.67
N GLN A 183 -22.32 15.54 7.46
CA GLN A 183 -23.71 15.19 7.13
C GLN A 183 -24.09 13.75 7.54
N GLY A 184 -23.19 13.04 8.20
CA GLY A 184 -23.42 11.65 8.62
C GLY A 184 -23.47 10.68 7.44
N MET A 185 -22.66 10.90 6.40
CA MET A 185 -22.57 10.03 5.23
C MET A 185 -21.28 9.20 5.25
N ILE A 186 -21.34 7.99 4.74
CA ILE A 186 -20.17 7.20 4.36
C ILE A 186 -19.63 7.76 3.04
N VAL A 187 -18.35 8.11 2.99
CA VAL A 187 -17.72 8.63 1.78
C VAL A 187 -16.96 7.50 1.07
N LEU A 188 -17.39 7.17 -0.14
CA LEU A 188 -16.75 6.18 -0.99
C LEU A 188 -15.88 6.90 -2.03
N VAL A 189 -14.62 6.54 -2.12
CA VAL A 189 -13.68 7.17 -3.05
C VAL A 189 -13.17 6.15 -4.04
N ALA A 190 -13.29 6.46 -5.33
CA ALA A 190 -12.64 5.70 -6.38
C ALA A 190 -11.12 5.84 -6.22
N GLY A 191 -10.45 4.74 -5.90
CA GLY A 191 -9.00 4.70 -5.75
C GLY A 191 -8.27 4.84 -7.09
N PHE A 192 -6.92 4.78 -7.07
CA PHE A 192 -6.08 4.69 -8.27
C PHE A 192 -6.01 5.96 -9.12
N GLN A 193 -6.84 6.96 -8.93
CA GLN A 193 -7.03 8.09 -9.83
C GLN A 193 -6.90 9.45 -9.14
N GLY A 194 -6.49 10.46 -9.92
CA GLY A 194 -6.40 11.86 -9.51
C GLY A 194 -6.62 12.78 -10.70
N ILE A 195 -6.22 14.03 -10.56
CA ILE A 195 -6.33 15.08 -11.58
C ILE A 195 -5.01 15.86 -11.65
N SER A 196 -4.52 16.11 -12.86
CA SER A 196 -3.36 16.96 -13.10
C SER A 196 -3.72 18.45 -12.98
N GLU A 197 -2.72 19.32 -13.02
CA GLU A 197 -2.91 20.78 -13.04
C GLU A 197 -3.67 21.23 -14.29
N GLU A 198 -3.49 20.55 -15.42
CA GLU A 198 -4.20 20.80 -16.68
C GLU A 198 -5.65 20.33 -16.66
N GLY A 199 -6.09 19.66 -15.60
CA GLY A 199 -7.44 19.13 -15.47
C GLY A 199 -7.65 17.75 -16.09
N ASP A 200 -6.57 17.08 -16.50
CA ASP A 200 -6.63 15.73 -17.04
C ASP A 200 -6.70 14.67 -15.92
N ILE A 201 -7.48 13.63 -16.16
CA ILE A 201 -7.51 12.45 -15.29
C ILE A 201 -6.15 11.74 -15.38
N THR A 202 -5.60 11.39 -14.24
CA THR A 202 -4.36 10.63 -14.12
C THR A 202 -4.58 9.37 -13.30
N THR A 203 -3.81 8.30 -13.59
CA THR A 203 -3.77 7.11 -12.76
C THR A 203 -2.42 6.95 -12.06
N LEU A 204 -2.47 6.36 -10.85
CA LEU A 204 -1.32 6.28 -9.95
C LEU A 204 -0.44 5.04 -10.22
N GLY A 205 -0.79 4.23 -11.20
CA GLY A 205 -0.11 2.97 -11.48
C GLY A 205 -0.43 1.87 -10.46
N ARG A 206 0.39 0.82 -10.43
CA ARG A 206 0.17 -0.35 -9.55
C ARG A 206 0.12 0.07 -8.08
N GLY A 207 -0.79 -0.55 -7.31
CA GLY A 207 -1.02 -0.20 -5.90
C GLY A 207 -1.63 1.19 -5.67
N GLY A 208 -2.12 1.84 -6.73
CA GLY A 208 -2.65 3.21 -6.65
C GLY A 208 -3.81 3.37 -5.67
N SER A 209 -4.68 2.36 -5.51
CA SER A 209 -5.77 2.42 -4.51
C SER A 209 -5.25 2.36 -3.07
N ASP A 210 -4.16 1.62 -2.79
CA ASP A 210 -3.51 1.62 -1.47
C ASP A 210 -2.89 3.00 -1.20
N THR A 211 -2.20 3.55 -2.21
CA THR A 211 -1.62 4.90 -2.15
C THR A 211 -2.71 5.97 -1.93
N THR A 212 -3.86 5.86 -2.62
CA THR A 212 -5.02 6.73 -2.39
C THR A 212 -5.50 6.68 -0.95
N ALA A 213 -5.65 5.48 -0.37
CA ALA A 213 -6.13 5.31 1.01
C ALA A 213 -5.16 5.93 2.03
N VAL A 214 -3.86 5.71 1.84
CA VAL A 214 -2.83 6.30 2.70
C VAL A 214 -2.80 7.82 2.59
N ALA A 215 -2.89 8.37 1.38
CA ALA A 215 -2.93 9.81 1.15
C ALA A 215 -4.14 10.46 1.82
N LEU A 216 -5.32 9.85 1.68
CA LEU A 216 -6.54 10.30 2.35
C LEU A 216 -6.44 10.19 3.87
N ALA A 217 -5.91 9.09 4.40
CA ALA A 217 -5.71 8.91 5.83
C ALA A 217 -4.78 9.98 6.42
N ALA A 218 -3.68 10.29 5.72
CA ALA A 218 -2.76 11.35 6.11
C ALA A 218 -3.41 12.74 6.09
N ALA A 219 -4.07 13.10 4.98
CA ALA A 219 -4.67 14.42 4.78
C ALA A 219 -5.85 14.68 5.75
N LEU A 220 -6.62 13.65 6.03
CA LEU A 220 -7.75 13.70 6.95
C LEU A 220 -7.33 13.59 8.42
N LYS A 221 -6.10 13.16 8.69
CA LYS A 221 -5.59 12.77 10.03
C LYS A 221 -6.47 11.67 10.64
N ALA A 222 -6.72 10.62 9.86
CA ALA A 222 -7.56 9.51 10.27
C ALA A 222 -6.94 8.75 11.47
N ASP A 223 -7.80 8.26 12.38
CA ASP A 223 -7.38 7.46 13.52
C ASP A 223 -6.87 6.08 13.12
N ARG A 224 -7.41 5.53 12.01
CA ARG A 224 -7.03 4.23 11.46
C ARG A 224 -7.00 4.28 9.93
N CYS A 225 -6.00 3.59 9.36
CA CYS A 225 -5.92 3.29 7.93
C CYS A 225 -5.86 1.78 7.76
N GLN A 226 -6.94 1.18 7.28
CA GLN A 226 -7.12 -0.27 7.17
C GLN A 226 -7.07 -0.69 5.71
N ILE A 227 -6.13 -1.57 5.37
CA ILE A 227 -5.96 -2.11 4.02
C ILE A 227 -6.45 -3.57 4.03
N PHE A 228 -7.59 -3.79 3.38
CA PHE A 228 -8.18 -5.12 3.26
C PHE A 228 -7.69 -5.81 1.99
N THR A 229 -7.18 -7.02 2.18
CA THR A 229 -6.65 -7.90 1.15
C THR A 229 -7.23 -9.32 1.30
N ASP A 230 -6.73 -10.30 0.55
CA ASP A 230 -7.14 -11.71 0.60
C ASP A 230 -6.35 -12.53 1.65
N VAL A 231 -5.34 -11.92 2.29
CA VAL A 231 -4.56 -12.52 3.38
C VAL A 231 -4.86 -11.86 4.73
N GLU A 232 -4.61 -12.57 5.83
CA GLU A 232 -4.96 -12.10 7.19
C GLU A 232 -3.96 -11.12 7.80
N GLY A 233 -2.91 -10.76 7.07
CA GLY A 233 -1.85 -9.88 7.54
C GLY A 233 -0.53 -10.18 6.85
N VAL A 234 0.58 -9.76 7.46
CA VAL A 234 1.94 -9.99 6.99
C VAL A 234 2.51 -11.20 7.72
N TYR A 235 3.06 -12.15 6.97
CA TYR A 235 3.62 -13.40 7.47
C TYR A 235 5.13 -13.47 7.23
N THR A 236 5.80 -14.36 7.95
CA THR A 236 7.23 -14.67 7.76
C THR A 236 7.54 -15.31 6.40
N ALA A 237 6.56 -15.91 5.74
CA ALA A 237 6.55 -16.39 4.35
C ALA A 237 5.10 -16.46 3.87
N ASP A 238 4.87 -16.74 2.59
CA ASP A 238 3.51 -17.01 2.10
C ASP A 238 2.95 -18.29 2.75
N PRO A 239 1.89 -18.23 3.57
CA PRO A 239 1.37 -19.40 4.28
C PRO A 239 0.78 -20.48 3.36
N ARG A 240 0.55 -20.15 2.08
CA ARG A 240 0.12 -21.12 1.05
C ARG A 240 1.29 -21.98 0.58
N LEU A 241 2.52 -21.49 0.70
CA LEU A 241 3.77 -22.20 0.34
C LEU A 241 4.42 -22.80 1.57
N VAL A 242 4.40 -22.12 2.70
CA VAL A 242 5.05 -22.51 3.96
C VAL A 242 3.99 -22.55 5.07
N PRO A 243 3.41 -23.73 5.39
CA PRO A 243 2.37 -23.84 6.42
C PRO A 243 2.81 -23.38 7.81
N GLU A 244 4.10 -23.44 8.13
CA GLU A 244 4.69 -22.99 9.39
C GLU A 244 4.93 -21.47 9.44
N ALA A 245 4.55 -20.72 8.40
CA ALA A 245 4.68 -19.28 8.38
C ALA A 245 3.91 -18.62 9.52
N VAL A 246 4.58 -17.75 10.26
CA VAL A 246 4.03 -17.06 11.43
C VAL A 246 3.55 -15.67 11.04
N LYS A 247 2.35 -15.31 11.47
CA LYS A 247 1.80 -13.95 11.24
C LYS A 247 2.40 -12.97 12.23
N TRP A 248 2.91 -11.84 11.72
CA TRP A 248 3.35 -10.72 12.54
C TRP A 248 2.15 -9.96 13.13
N GLN A 249 2.21 -9.64 14.40
CA GLN A 249 1.28 -8.67 14.99
C GLN A 249 1.63 -7.25 14.54
N GLU A 250 2.93 -6.97 14.44
CA GLU A 250 3.46 -5.69 14.04
C GLU A 250 4.74 -5.85 13.20
N ILE A 251 4.91 -4.96 12.22
CA ILE A 251 6.11 -4.89 11.39
C ILE A 251 6.51 -3.44 11.16
N SER A 252 7.83 -3.17 11.02
CA SER A 252 8.32 -1.84 10.73
C SER A 252 7.99 -1.42 9.28
N TYR A 253 7.85 -0.10 9.04
CA TYR A 253 7.74 0.41 7.67
C TYR A 253 8.93 -0.05 6.79
N ASN A 254 10.14 -0.06 7.36
CA ASN A 254 11.33 -0.43 6.61
C ASN A 254 11.33 -1.89 6.17
N ASP A 255 10.96 -2.81 7.07
CA ASP A 255 10.88 -4.23 6.72
C ASP A 255 9.73 -4.50 5.74
N MET A 256 8.56 -3.85 5.97
CA MET A 256 7.43 -3.96 5.04
C MET A 256 7.75 -3.41 3.65
N LEU A 257 8.50 -2.30 3.57
CA LEU A 257 8.94 -1.71 2.31
C LEU A 257 9.85 -2.69 1.54
N VAL A 258 10.83 -3.30 2.22
CA VAL A 258 11.68 -4.31 1.59
C VAL A 258 10.86 -5.53 1.17
N MET A 259 9.93 -6.02 2.00
CA MET A 259 9.04 -7.12 1.61
C MET A 259 8.23 -6.78 0.36
N ALA A 260 7.62 -5.61 0.31
CA ALA A 260 6.80 -5.17 -0.82
C ALA A 260 7.62 -5.07 -2.11
N SER A 261 8.81 -4.48 -2.05
CA SER A 261 9.70 -4.33 -3.20
C SER A 261 10.35 -5.65 -3.65
N MET A 262 10.40 -6.67 -2.79
CA MET A 262 10.98 -7.99 -3.07
C MET A 262 9.92 -9.06 -3.40
N GLY A 263 8.69 -8.68 -3.70
CA GLY A 263 7.66 -9.58 -4.23
C GLY A 263 6.59 -10.05 -3.24
N ALA A 264 6.56 -9.55 -2.00
CA ALA A 264 5.44 -9.78 -1.11
C ALA A 264 4.21 -8.99 -1.60
N LYS A 265 3.21 -9.71 -2.11
CA LYS A 265 2.00 -9.12 -2.73
C LYS A 265 0.93 -8.73 -1.68
N VAL A 266 1.35 -8.17 -0.54
CA VAL A 266 0.44 -7.79 0.56
C VAL A 266 0.11 -6.31 0.51
N LEU A 267 1.13 -5.46 0.41
CA LEU A 267 1.04 -4.01 0.21
C LEU A 267 1.93 -3.62 -0.97
N HIS A 268 1.61 -2.49 -1.60
CA HIS A 268 2.49 -1.92 -2.61
C HIS A 268 3.53 -1.00 -1.94
N ASP A 269 4.78 -1.03 -2.41
CA ASP A 269 5.91 -0.28 -1.87
C ASP A 269 5.65 1.23 -1.76
N ARG A 270 5.08 1.87 -2.80
CA ARG A 270 4.70 3.29 -2.80
C ARG A 270 3.72 3.66 -1.68
N SER A 271 2.78 2.77 -1.36
CA SER A 271 1.83 3.00 -0.27
C SER A 271 2.52 2.93 1.08
N VAL A 272 3.48 2.02 1.26
CA VAL A 272 4.28 1.88 2.48
C VAL A 272 5.24 3.06 2.65
N GLU A 273 5.88 3.51 1.56
CA GLU A 273 6.74 4.69 1.54
C GLU A 273 5.96 5.93 1.98
N LEU A 274 4.79 6.17 1.37
CA LEU A 274 3.92 7.29 1.74
C LEU A 274 3.45 7.19 3.20
N ALA A 275 3.10 5.97 3.68
CA ALA A 275 2.70 5.76 5.06
C ALA A 275 3.84 6.07 6.04
N LYS A 276 5.06 5.68 5.71
CA LYS A 276 6.28 6.02 6.47
C LYS A 276 6.51 7.52 6.51
N ASP A 277 6.47 8.21 5.37
CA ASP A 277 6.73 9.65 5.25
C ASP A 277 5.67 10.48 5.98
N ARG A 278 4.42 10.04 5.96
CA ARG A 278 3.29 10.69 6.62
C ARG A 278 2.98 10.15 8.02
N GLN A 279 3.74 9.18 8.50
CA GLN A 279 3.58 8.52 9.80
C GLN A 279 2.17 7.92 10.00
N VAL A 280 1.57 7.40 8.94
CA VAL A 280 0.26 6.75 8.97
C VAL A 280 0.42 5.29 9.36
N CYS A 281 -0.08 4.91 10.55
CA CYS A 281 -0.16 3.51 10.93
C CYS A 281 -1.14 2.77 10.03
N LEU A 282 -0.66 1.71 9.32
CA LEU A 282 -1.50 0.86 8.50
C LEU A 282 -1.89 -0.39 9.28
N GLU A 283 -3.11 -0.85 9.10
CA GLU A 283 -3.59 -2.13 9.61
C GLU A 283 -3.95 -3.01 8.40
N VAL A 284 -3.19 -4.09 8.18
CA VAL A 284 -3.41 -5.04 7.10
C VAL A 284 -4.34 -6.13 7.58
N LEU A 285 -5.48 -6.29 6.90
CA LEU A 285 -6.59 -7.15 7.32
C LEU A 285 -7.10 -8.02 6.19
N SER A 286 -7.71 -9.15 6.52
CA SER A 286 -8.44 -9.93 5.54
C SER A 286 -9.82 -9.35 5.27
N SER A 287 -10.21 -9.30 3.99
CA SER A 287 -11.59 -9.02 3.62
C SER A 287 -12.51 -10.24 3.81
N LEU A 288 -11.96 -11.43 4.12
CA LEU A 288 -12.66 -12.71 4.17
C LEU A 288 -12.88 -13.22 5.58
N SER A 289 -12.06 -12.78 6.54
CA SER A 289 -12.16 -13.18 7.94
C SER A 289 -12.17 -11.97 8.87
N ASN A 290 -12.49 -12.18 10.13
CA ASN A 290 -12.43 -11.16 11.19
C ASN A 290 -11.19 -11.36 12.07
N ALA A 291 -10.21 -12.13 11.62
CA ALA A 291 -8.97 -12.34 12.36
C ALA A 291 -8.22 -11.01 12.55
N PRO A 292 -7.52 -10.83 13.68
CA PRO A 292 -6.64 -9.66 13.86
C PRO A 292 -5.60 -9.57 12.74
N GLY A 293 -5.35 -8.37 12.26
CA GLY A 293 -4.38 -8.10 11.20
C GLY A 293 -2.97 -7.85 11.70
N THR A 294 -2.15 -7.29 10.83
CA THR A 294 -0.79 -6.83 11.13
C THR A 294 -0.74 -5.30 11.11
N LEU A 295 -0.16 -4.69 12.14
CA LEU A 295 0.12 -3.26 12.17
C LEU A 295 1.45 -2.95 11.48
N VAL A 296 1.44 -2.03 10.53
CA VAL A 296 2.64 -1.49 9.89
C VAL A 296 2.88 -0.08 10.42
N ARG A 297 3.93 0.08 11.20
CA ARG A 297 4.22 1.35 11.87
C ARG A 297 5.70 1.55 12.16
N TYR A 298 6.07 2.73 12.65
CA TYR A 298 7.43 2.94 13.11
C TYR A 298 7.78 1.97 14.25
N GLN A 299 8.92 1.30 14.12
CA GLN A 299 9.53 0.50 15.17
C GLN A 299 11.00 0.91 15.33
N ARG A 300 11.44 1.04 16.57
CA ARG A 300 12.86 1.25 16.87
C ARG A 300 13.58 -0.10 16.71
N GLU A 301 14.50 -0.16 15.80
CA GLU A 301 15.34 -1.34 15.60
C GLU A 301 16.47 -1.31 16.64
N THR A 302 16.50 -2.25 17.55
CA THR A 302 17.49 -2.33 18.63
C THR A 302 18.44 -3.50 18.47
N GLN A 303 18.06 -4.51 17.67
CA GLN A 303 18.83 -5.73 17.44
C GLN A 303 18.63 -6.23 16.00
N PRO A 304 19.61 -6.96 15.45
CA PRO A 304 19.44 -7.68 14.20
C PRO A 304 18.26 -8.67 14.31
N MET A 305 17.42 -8.74 13.28
CA MET A 305 16.26 -9.63 13.30
C MET A 305 15.87 -10.08 11.89
N LEU A 306 15.60 -11.36 11.73
CA LEU A 306 15.01 -11.93 10.52
C LEU A 306 13.50 -11.74 10.55
N ARG A 307 12.92 -11.20 9.46
CA ARG A 307 11.50 -10.83 9.40
C ARG A 307 10.68 -11.71 8.48
N GLY A 308 11.22 -12.08 7.33
CA GLY A 308 10.45 -12.87 6.40
C GLY A 308 11.22 -13.26 5.16
N ILE A 309 10.55 -14.04 4.32
CA ILE A 309 11.08 -14.52 3.04
C ILE A 309 10.03 -14.32 1.97
N THR A 310 10.47 -13.82 0.83
CA THR A 310 9.65 -13.65 -0.37
C THR A 310 10.34 -14.29 -1.56
N ALA A 311 9.58 -14.57 -2.62
CA ALA A 311 10.13 -14.92 -3.92
C ALA A 311 9.45 -14.11 -5.02
N ASP A 312 10.25 -13.59 -5.91
CA ASP A 312 9.80 -13.05 -7.19
C ASP A 312 10.09 -14.04 -8.31
N ASN A 313 9.04 -14.75 -8.74
CA ASN A 313 9.11 -15.73 -9.81
C ASN A 313 9.03 -15.08 -11.21
N SER A 314 8.81 -13.78 -11.28
CA SER A 314 8.76 -12.99 -12.51
C SER A 314 10.03 -12.15 -12.73
N THR A 315 11.10 -12.44 -12.02
CA THR A 315 12.39 -11.78 -12.19
C THR A 315 12.99 -12.13 -13.55
N LEU A 316 13.44 -11.10 -14.27
CA LEU A 316 14.24 -11.21 -15.49
C LEU A 316 15.69 -10.92 -15.17
N CYS A 317 16.59 -11.77 -15.67
CA CYS A 317 18.02 -11.61 -15.52
C CYS A 317 18.61 -11.16 -16.86
N TYR A 318 19.16 -9.96 -16.91
CA TYR A 318 19.81 -9.39 -18.08
C TYR A 318 21.33 -9.56 -17.97
N ARG A 319 21.95 -10.08 -19.03
CA ARG A 319 23.39 -10.17 -19.15
C ARG A 319 23.85 -9.46 -20.42
N LEU A 320 24.77 -8.53 -20.28
CA LEU A 320 25.39 -7.81 -21.38
C LEU A 320 26.87 -8.18 -21.44
N GLU A 321 27.34 -8.48 -22.64
CA GLU A 321 28.75 -8.73 -22.95
C GLU A 321 29.33 -7.55 -23.74
N ASN A 322 30.63 -7.32 -23.65
CA ASN A 322 31.35 -6.26 -24.34
C ASN A 322 30.82 -4.83 -24.07
N ILE A 323 30.25 -4.59 -22.88
CA ILE A 323 29.75 -3.29 -22.47
C ILE A 323 30.86 -2.49 -21.78
N THR A 324 31.06 -1.24 -22.20
CA THR A 324 31.97 -0.31 -21.52
C THR A 324 31.39 0.18 -20.19
N LEU A 325 32.23 0.65 -19.27
CA LEU A 325 31.78 1.23 -18.02
C LEU A 325 30.89 2.48 -18.26
N GLU A 326 31.22 3.25 -19.32
CA GLU A 326 30.45 4.43 -19.71
C GLU A 326 29.06 4.04 -20.19
N ASP A 327 28.92 3.04 -21.07
CA ASP A 327 27.62 2.58 -21.57
C ASP A 327 26.80 1.91 -20.48
N ALA A 328 27.43 1.16 -19.57
CA ALA A 328 26.76 0.62 -18.39
C ALA A 328 26.19 1.74 -17.51
N GLY A 329 26.95 2.82 -17.28
CA GLY A 329 26.51 3.99 -16.55
C GLY A 329 25.35 4.71 -17.26
N ARG A 330 25.43 4.89 -18.60
CA ARG A 330 24.34 5.49 -19.40
C ARG A 330 23.06 4.65 -19.34
N LEU A 331 23.18 3.33 -19.45
CA LEU A 331 22.06 2.40 -19.35
C LEU A 331 21.38 2.53 -17.98
N MET A 332 22.13 2.39 -16.88
CA MET A 332 21.58 2.50 -15.54
C MET A 332 20.91 3.84 -15.29
N MET A 333 21.54 4.95 -15.66
CA MET A 333 20.95 6.29 -15.52
C MET A 333 19.65 6.44 -16.33
N THR A 334 19.58 5.90 -17.54
CA THR A 334 18.39 5.99 -18.39
C THR A 334 17.26 5.17 -17.81
N LEU A 335 17.53 3.95 -17.31
CA LEU A 335 16.56 3.11 -16.63
C LEU A 335 16.01 3.82 -15.37
N TYR A 336 16.88 4.39 -14.54
CA TYR A 336 16.46 5.15 -13.34
C TYR A 336 15.57 6.36 -13.69
N ARG A 337 15.85 7.08 -14.77
CA ARG A 337 15.01 8.19 -15.25
C ARG A 337 13.62 7.73 -15.70
N ARG A 338 13.50 6.49 -16.16
CA ARG A 338 12.26 5.82 -16.57
C ARG A 338 11.56 5.08 -15.42
N ASP A 339 11.99 5.34 -14.19
CA ASP A 339 11.49 4.72 -12.95
C ASP A 339 11.71 3.20 -12.86
N VAL A 340 12.57 2.63 -13.70
CA VAL A 340 13.06 1.24 -13.57
C VAL A 340 14.20 1.20 -12.55
N ARG A 341 14.12 0.22 -11.63
CA ARG A 341 15.11 0.03 -10.55
C ARG A 341 15.76 -1.34 -10.69
N PRO A 342 16.85 -1.44 -11.48
CA PRO A 342 17.61 -2.68 -11.58
C PRO A 342 18.11 -3.13 -10.21
N ASP A 343 18.03 -4.44 -9.95
CA ASP A 343 18.49 -5.08 -8.71
C ASP A 343 19.57 -6.12 -9.00
N LEU A 344 20.28 -6.61 -7.99
CA LEU A 344 21.38 -7.55 -8.11
C LEU A 344 22.34 -7.17 -9.24
N THR A 345 22.68 -5.86 -9.31
CA THR A 345 23.57 -5.35 -10.34
C THR A 345 25.00 -5.76 -10.03
N GLU A 346 25.63 -6.50 -10.92
CA GLU A 346 26.99 -7.02 -10.79
C GLU A 346 27.79 -6.79 -12.07
N GLN A 347 29.08 -6.67 -11.92
CA GLN A 347 30.03 -6.69 -13.00
C GLN A 347 30.93 -7.95 -12.87
N PRO A 348 30.46 -9.12 -13.36
CA PRO A 348 31.15 -10.40 -13.12
C PRO A 348 32.53 -10.49 -13.73
N ALA A 349 32.77 -9.75 -14.81
CA ALA A 349 34.08 -9.61 -15.44
C ALA A 349 34.20 -8.24 -16.11
N PRO A 350 35.43 -7.81 -16.52
CA PRO A 350 35.59 -6.62 -17.34
C PRO A 350 34.71 -6.70 -18.60
N LEU A 351 34.02 -5.59 -18.94
CA LEU A 351 33.12 -5.49 -20.09
C LEU A 351 31.86 -6.38 -20.00
N GLN A 352 31.51 -6.84 -18.82
CA GLN A 352 30.25 -7.54 -18.58
C GLN A 352 29.38 -6.76 -17.58
N LEU A 353 28.05 -6.82 -17.77
CA LEU A 353 27.09 -6.29 -16.84
C LEU A 353 25.98 -7.32 -16.65
N PHE A 354 25.63 -7.58 -15.39
CA PHE A 354 24.49 -8.39 -15.01
C PHE A 354 23.58 -7.57 -14.11
N PHE A 355 22.28 -7.66 -14.34
CA PHE A 355 21.28 -7.08 -13.44
C PHE A 355 19.94 -7.79 -13.58
N THR A 356 19.07 -7.60 -12.58
CA THR A 356 17.71 -8.14 -12.58
C THR A 356 16.68 -7.03 -12.55
N VAL A 357 15.54 -7.27 -13.19
CA VAL A 357 14.35 -6.41 -13.13
C VAL A 357 13.09 -7.28 -13.02
N PRO A 358 11.97 -6.76 -12.52
CA PRO A 358 10.68 -7.43 -12.61
C PRO A 358 10.19 -7.50 -14.07
N GLU A 359 9.35 -8.50 -14.36
CA GLU A 359 8.76 -8.71 -15.70
C GLU A 359 8.04 -7.48 -16.27
N HIS A 360 7.38 -6.70 -15.42
CA HIS A 360 6.63 -5.53 -15.90
C HIS A 360 7.51 -4.40 -16.45
N ASP A 361 8.82 -4.41 -16.17
CA ASP A 361 9.78 -3.45 -16.69
C ASP A 361 10.42 -3.91 -18.02
N ARG A 362 10.12 -5.12 -18.50
CA ARG A 362 10.68 -5.73 -19.72
C ARG A 362 10.65 -4.78 -20.91
N GLN A 363 9.49 -4.21 -21.18
CA GLN A 363 9.32 -3.32 -22.35
C GLN A 363 10.25 -2.10 -22.25
N THR A 364 10.22 -1.41 -21.10
CA THR A 364 11.04 -0.21 -20.86
C THR A 364 12.54 -0.52 -20.95
N VAL A 365 12.97 -1.67 -20.43
CA VAL A 365 14.36 -2.11 -20.53
C VAL A 365 14.75 -2.38 -21.98
N ASN A 366 13.93 -3.12 -22.73
CA ASN A 366 14.19 -3.45 -24.12
C ASN A 366 14.24 -2.22 -25.03
N GLU A 367 13.32 -1.27 -24.83
CA GLU A 367 13.32 0.03 -25.53
C GLU A 367 14.60 0.81 -25.21
N THR A 368 15.02 0.83 -23.94
CA THR A 368 16.25 1.53 -23.52
C THR A 368 17.49 0.89 -24.12
N LEU A 369 17.57 -0.44 -24.13
CA LEU A 369 18.67 -1.17 -24.78
C LEU A 369 18.75 -0.86 -26.28
N SER A 370 17.59 -0.85 -26.96
CA SER A 370 17.50 -0.54 -28.39
C SER A 370 17.96 0.89 -28.70
N GLU A 371 17.54 1.87 -27.91
CA GLU A 371 17.94 3.29 -28.06
C GLU A 371 19.47 3.49 -27.87
N LEU A 372 20.05 2.72 -26.95
CA LEU A 372 21.50 2.78 -26.69
C LEU A 372 22.31 1.85 -27.60
N SER A 373 21.66 1.16 -28.54
CA SER A 373 22.27 0.17 -29.42
C SER A 373 23.04 -0.94 -28.65
N LEU A 374 22.49 -1.33 -27.48
CA LEU A 374 23.03 -2.39 -26.66
C LEU A 374 22.19 -3.67 -26.85
N SER A 375 22.87 -4.82 -26.74
CA SER A 375 22.21 -6.14 -26.75
C SER A 375 22.43 -6.86 -25.42
N ALA A 376 21.43 -7.60 -24.99
CA ALA A 376 21.44 -8.37 -23.75
C ALA A 376 20.89 -9.78 -24.01
N GLU A 377 21.43 -10.77 -23.32
CA GLU A 377 20.81 -12.08 -23.11
C GLU A 377 19.87 -11.97 -21.92
N VAL A 378 18.67 -12.57 -22.03
CA VAL A 378 17.65 -12.55 -20.97
C VAL A 378 17.38 -13.97 -20.49
N ASP A 379 17.68 -14.26 -19.21
CA ASP A 379 17.33 -15.52 -18.56
C ASP A 379 16.06 -15.33 -17.72
N GLU A 380 15.00 -16.06 -18.08
CA GLU A 380 13.69 -16.05 -17.42
C GLU A 380 13.48 -17.29 -16.54
N SER A 381 14.45 -18.21 -16.52
CA SER A 381 14.35 -19.47 -15.78
C SER A 381 14.60 -19.33 -14.28
N ARG A 382 14.94 -18.14 -13.83
CA ARG A 382 15.31 -17.86 -12.43
C ARG A 382 14.18 -17.26 -11.62
N SER A 383 14.25 -17.50 -10.32
CA SER A 383 13.47 -16.82 -9.30
C SER A 383 14.42 -16.14 -8.33
N LYS A 384 14.09 -14.92 -7.92
CA LYS A 384 14.82 -14.22 -6.88
C LYS A 384 14.16 -14.49 -5.53
N VAL A 385 14.81 -15.29 -4.69
CA VAL A 385 14.38 -15.54 -3.30
C VAL A 385 15.10 -14.59 -2.38
N THR A 386 14.36 -13.88 -1.55
CA THR A 386 14.89 -12.86 -0.66
C THR A 386 14.46 -13.10 0.77
N LEU A 387 15.42 -13.24 1.67
CA LEU A 387 15.25 -13.19 3.12
C LEU A 387 15.40 -11.74 3.57
N ILE A 388 14.47 -11.25 4.37
CA ILE A 388 14.33 -9.87 4.78
C ILE A 388 14.49 -9.75 6.29
N GLY A 389 15.12 -8.68 6.73
CA GLY A 389 15.31 -8.37 8.14
C GLY A 389 16.05 -7.06 8.36
N SER A 390 16.50 -6.81 9.56
CA SER A 390 17.32 -5.66 9.93
C SER A 390 18.68 -6.11 10.46
N GLY A 391 19.75 -5.36 10.13
CA GLY A 391 21.11 -5.63 10.61
C GLY A 391 21.68 -7.00 10.19
N LEU A 392 21.27 -7.54 9.04
CA LEU A 392 21.61 -8.92 8.63
C LEU A 392 23.11 -9.16 8.53
N HIS A 393 23.87 -8.17 8.07
CA HIS A 393 25.34 -8.27 7.98
C HIS A 393 26.05 -8.35 9.34
N SER A 394 25.35 -7.99 10.42
CA SER A 394 25.86 -8.10 11.79
C SER A 394 25.59 -9.46 12.44
N ILE A 395 24.79 -10.32 11.79
CA ILE A 395 24.55 -11.68 12.27
C ILE A 395 25.73 -12.57 11.88
N PRO A 396 26.47 -13.16 12.83
CA PRO A 396 27.64 -13.96 12.52
C PRO A 396 27.30 -15.15 11.61
N ASN A 397 28.12 -15.38 10.59
CA ASN A 397 28.02 -16.52 9.65
C ASN A 397 26.67 -16.67 8.91
N LEU A 398 25.77 -15.68 8.96
CA LEU A 398 24.43 -15.77 8.36
C LEU A 398 24.51 -16.19 6.86
N LYS A 399 25.33 -15.50 6.05
CA LYS A 399 25.47 -15.86 4.63
C LYS A 399 25.88 -17.30 4.41
N GLN A 400 26.80 -17.82 5.22
CA GLN A 400 27.25 -19.22 5.11
C GLN A 400 26.13 -20.18 5.51
N GLU A 401 25.41 -19.88 6.59
CA GLU A 401 24.28 -20.68 7.06
C GLU A 401 23.17 -20.75 5.99
N LEU A 402 22.79 -19.62 5.38
CA LEU A 402 21.79 -19.55 4.32
C LEU A 402 22.23 -20.34 3.08
N ASN A 403 23.48 -20.17 2.64
CA ASN A 403 24.03 -20.94 1.51
C ASN A 403 24.04 -22.44 1.80
N THR A 404 24.43 -22.85 3.00
CA THR A 404 24.46 -24.26 3.42
C THR A 404 23.05 -24.85 3.45
N ALA A 405 22.06 -24.08 3.92
CA ALA A 405 20.67 -24.53 3.92
C ALA A 405 20.15 -24.82 2.50
N LEU A 406 20.49 -23.99 1.54
CA LEU A 406 20.13 -24.20 0.13
C LEU A 406 20.90 -25.36 -0.51
N GLN A 407 22.20 -25.48 -0.23
CA GLN A 407 23.04 -26.57 -0.74
C GLN A 407 22.58 -27.94 -0.22
N ASN A 408 22.19 -28.05 1.05
CA ASN A 408 21.66 -29.27 1.64
C ASN A 408 20.38 -29.78 0.94
N GLU A 409 19.64 -28.86 0.31
CA GLU A 409 18.47 -29.18 -0.49
C GLU A 409 18.80 -29.41 -1.98
N ASN A 410 20.08 -29.45 -2.34
CA ASN A 410 20.57 -29.56 -3.72
C ASN A 410 20.05 -28.45 -4.65
N ILE A 411 19.93 -27.21 -4.14
CA ILE A 411 19.50 -26.06 -4.91
C ILE A 411 20.74 -25.38 -5.48
N PRO A 412 20.91 -25.29 -6.83
CA PRO A 412 22.00 -24.55 -7.44
C PRO A 412 21.89 -23.05 -7.11
N LEU A 413 22.95 -22.50 -6.54
CA LEU A 413 23.02 -21.09 -6.23
C LEU A 413 23.49 -20.29 -7.44
N GLY A 414 22.71 -19.27 -7.81
CA GLY A 414 23.14 -18.21 -8.70
C GLY A 414 23.79 -17.05 -7.94
N SER A 415 23.74 -15.85 -8.52
CA SER A 415 24.19 -14.63 -7.85
C SER A 415 23.47 -14.44 -6.50
N ALA A 416 24.25 -14.13 -5.46
CA ALA A 416 23.72 -13.93 -4.11
C ALA A 416 24.34 -12.70 -3.46
N TRP A 417 23.49 -11.83 -2.93
CA TRP A 417 23.86 -10.59 -2.30
C TRP A 417 23.34 -10.50 -0.86
N LEU A 418 24.21 -10.12 0.06
CA LEU A 418 23.86 -9.86 1.45
C LEU A 418 24.10 -8.39 1.78
N GLY A 419 23.07 -7.68 2.17
CA GLY A 419 23.12 -6.31 2.66
C GLY A 419 22.58 -6.20 4.09
N GLU A 420 22.37 -4.96 4.50
CA GLU A 420 21.88 -4.67 5.84
C GLU A 420 20.48 -5.22 6.11
N ARG A 421 19.59 -5.19 5.10
CA ARG A 421 18.16 -5.51 5.27
C ARG A 421 17.70 -6.71 4.48
N ARG A 422 18.54 -7.28 3.64
CA ARG A 422 18.15 -8.44 2.83
C ARG A 422 19.32 -9.32 2.45
N TYR A 423 19.05 -10.59 2.29
CA TYR A 423 19.84 -11.54 1.54
C TYR A 423 19.01 -12.01 0.35
N SER A 424 19.47 -11.74 -0.86
CA SER A 424 18.82 -12.14 -2.10
C SER A 424 19.68 -13.16 -2.83
N VAL A 425 19.06 -14.21 -3.39
CA VAL A 425 19.74 -15.26 -4.16
C VAL A 425 18.88 -15.65 -5.35
N LEU A 426 19.53 -15.87 -6.50
CA LEU A 426 18.87 -16.42 -7.67
C LEU A 426 18.92 -17.95 -7.62
N VAL A 427 17.76 -18.58 -7.78
CA VAL A 427 17.59 -20.04 -7.81
C VAL A 427 16.81 -20.44 -9.05
N PRO A 428 16.88 -21.70 -9.52
CA PRO A 428 15.98 -22.18 -10.55
C PRO A 428 14.51 -21.95 -10.15
N ARG A 429 13.67 -21.46 -11.08
CA ARG A 429 12.28 -21.09 -10.81
C ARG A 429 11.47 -22.24 -10.24
N GLU A 430 11.66 -23.45 -10.76
CA GLU A 430 10.99 -24.68 -10.29
C GLU A 430 11.38 -25.07 -8.85
N GLN A 431 12.51 -24.56 -8.32
CA GLN A 431 12.97 -24.83 -6.96
C GLN A 431 12.72 -23.67 -5.99
N SER A 432 12.03 -22.62 -6.41
CA SER A 432 11.80 -21.43 -5.58
C SER A 432 11.06 -21.73 -4.27
N THR A 433 10.01 -22.58 -4.30
CA THR A 433 9.28 -22.99 -3.10
C THR A 433 10.16 -23.73 -2.13
N LYS A 434 10.97 -24.68 -2.62
CA LYS A 434 11.92 -25.44 -1.81
C LYS A 434 12.98 -24.53 -1.18
N ALA A 435 13.43 -23.53 -1.91
CA ALA A 435 14.35 -22.50 -1.40
C ALA A 435 13.73 -21.65 -0.29
N ILE A 436 12.46 -21.24 -0.45
CA ILE A 436 11.72 -20.50 0.60
C ILE A 436 11.62 -21.34 1.87
N GLU A 437 11.24 -22.60 1.78
CA GLU A 437 11.13 -23.52 2.92
C GLU A 437 12.46 -23.71 3.65
N ALA A 438 13.56 -23.92 2.87
CA ALA A 438 14.89 -24.08 3.42
C ALA A 438 15.36 -22.86 4.21
N LEU A 439 15.19 -21.67 3.63
CA LEU A 439 15.55 -20.41 4.29
C LEU A 439 14.61 -20.08 5.45
N HIS A 440 13.33 -20.45 5.36
CA HIS A 440 12.38 -20.24 6.46
C HIS A 440 12.73 -21.04 7.71
N ARG A 441 13.24 -22.27 7.56
CA ARG A 441 13.77 -23.06 8.69
C ARG A 441 14.95 -22.34 9.38
N VAL A 442 15.80 -21.64 8.62
CA VAL A 442 16.86 -20.79 9.21
C VAL A 442 16.24 -19.63 9.97
N LEU A 443 15.27 -18.91 9.35
CA LEU A 443 14.58 -17.79 9.98
C LEU A 443 13.98 -18.17 11.33
N LEU A 444 13.25 -19.29 11.42
CA LEU A 444 12.61 -19.73 12.66
C LEU A 444 13.63 -20.03 13.77
N ARG A 445 14.81 -20.59 13.44
CA ARG A 445 15.88 -20.83 14.43
C ARG A 445 16.46 -19.55 15.01
N HIS A 446 16.47 -18.46 14.25
CA HIS A 446 16.93 -17.14 14.73
C HIS A 446 15.85 -16.35 15.50
N GLN A 447 14.60 -16.84 15.53
CA GLN A 447 13.49 -16.25 16.30
C GLN A 447 13.24 -16.98 17.63
N SER A 448 13.71 -18.20 17.78
CA SER A 448 13.66 -18.99 19.00
C SER A 448 14.81 -18.65 19.95
#